data_10263db350e0ba933d355499d118e5c5
#
_entry.id   10263db350e0ba933d355499d118e5c5
#
_cell.length_a   1.000
_cell.length_b   1.000
_cell.length_c   1.000
_cell.angle_alpha   90.00
_cell.angle_beta   90.00
_cell.angle_gamma   90.00
#
_symmetry.space_group_name_H-M   'P 1'
#
loop_
_entity.id
_entity.type
_entity.pdbx_description
1 polymer ?
#
loop_
_entity_poly.entity_id
_entity_poly.type
_entity_poly.pdbx_seq_one_letter_code
_entity_poly.pdbx_strand_id
1 'polypeptide(L)'
;MDQSTIREYIDREQIREAFNRYAFGVDSSDPEAVLAVFDDPCTLITQQPGKAARRYEGRAAVERFFNKGLNNDMKLLRHRITDHLIRIEGDRADTRLYWDEIREQNGQLILGGGIYFDRLRRVGDGWKFTQRHAMSTYWITLIDQINEQALATRILLAPRPKNVRV
;
A
#
# COMPACT_ATOMS: atom_id res chain seq x y z
N MET A 1 15.57 -15.70 25.81
CA MET A 1 15.53 -14.50 24.94
C MET A 1 15.41 -13.32 25.89
N ASP A 2 16.28 -12.32 25.78
CA ASP A 2 16.19 -11.15 26.65
C ASP A 2 15.03 -10.22 26.23
N GLN A 3 14.67 -9.28 27.12
CA GLN A 3 13.53 -8.39 26.88
C GLN A 3 13.72 -7.48 25.66
N SER A 4 14.96 -7.09 25.34
CA SER A 4 15.26 -6.23 24.19
C SER A 4 15.02 -6.97 22.88
N THR A 5 15.45 -8.22 22.80
CA THR A 5 15.21 -9.10 21.63
C THR A 5 13.70 -9.35 21.40
N ILE A 6 12.95 -9.59 22.49
CA ILE A 6 11.49 -9.78 22.40
C ILE A 6 10.84 -8.48 21.91
N ARG A 7 11.25 -7.33 22.43
CA ARG A 7 10.71 -6.04 21.99
C ARG A 7 10.97 -5.79 20.52
N GLU A 8 12.19 -6.00 20.04
CA GLU A 8 12.52 -5.83 18.62
C GLU A 8 11.68 -6.75 17.72
N TYR A 9 11.45 -7.99 18.16
CA TYR A 9 10.60 -8.92 17.41
C TYR A 9 9.15 -8.40 17.30
N ILE A 10 8.58 -7.94 18.43
CA ILE A 10 7.23 -7.35 18.45
C ILE A 10 7.16 -6.13 17.53
N ASP A 11 8.15 -5.26 17.58
CA ASP A 11 8.20 -4.07 16.75
C ASP A 11 8.22 -4.40 15.25
N ARG A 12 8.99 -5.41 14.86
CA ARG A 12 9.04 -5.89 13.47
C ARG A 12 7.69 -6.41 13.00
N GLU A 13 6.98 -7.15 13.85
CA GLU A 13 5.64 -7.64 13.52
C GLU A 13 4.61 -6.51 13.45
N GLN A 14 4.66 -5.54 14.34
CA GLN A 14 3.79 -4.36 14.30
C GLN A 14 4.04 -3.50 13.04
N ILE A 15 5.30 -3.36 12.62
CA ILE A 15 5.64 -2.69 11.37
C ILE A 15 5.06 -3.46 10.17
N ARG A 16 5.18 -4.80 10.11
CA ARG A 16 4.56 -5.61 9.05
C ARG A 16 3.05 -5.49 9.05
N GLU A 17 2.43 -5.46 10.22
CA GLU A 17 1.00 -5.24 10.37
C GLU A 17 0.56 -3.88 9.79
N ALA A 18 1.33 -2.81 9.97
CA ALA A 18 1.04 -1.52 9.37
C ALA A 18 1.05 -1.58 7.82
N PHE A 19 1.95 -2.36 7.22
CA PHE A 19 1.95 -2.61 5.78
C PHE A 19 0.72 -3.39 5.33
N ASN A 20 0.34 -4.44 6.06
CA ASN A 20 -0.82 -5.25 5.74
C ASN A 20 -2.11 -4.41 5.79
N ARG A 21 -2.29 -3.61 6.83
CA ARG A 21 -3.43 -2.69 6.97
C ARG A 21 -3.48 -1.67 5.85
N TYR A 22 -2.34 -1.12 5.47
CA TYR A 22 -2.25 -0.23 4.31
C TYR A 22 -2.74 -0.94 3.03
N ALA A 23 -2.21 -2.12 2.72
CA ALA A 23 -2.57 -2.87 1.52
C ALA A 23 -4.06 -3.21 1.49
N PHE A 24 -4.61 -3.74 2.59
CA PHE A 24 -6.04 -4.04 2.69
C PHE A 24 -6.91 -2.78 2.57
N GLY A 25 -6.52 -1.66 3.17
CA GLY A 25 -7.24 -0.40 3.05
C GLY A 25 -7.29 0.09 1.59
N VAL A 26 -6.17 0.04 0.88
CA VAL A 26 -6.10 0.40 -0.54
C VAL A 26 -6.94 -0.56 -1.38
N ASP A 27 -6.79 -1.87 -1.17
CA ASP A 27 -7.50 -2.92 -1.92
C ASP A 27 -9.01 -2.88 -1.71
N SER A 28 -9.45 -2.46 -0.53
CA SER A 28 -10.87 -2.31 -0.18
C SER A 28 -11.45 -0.95 -0.57
N SER A 29 -10.64 -0.03 -1.12
CA SER A 29 -11.03 1.38 -1.33
C SER A 29 -11.54 2.05 -0.05
N ASP A 30 -10.84 1.82 1.07
CA ASP A 30 -11.12 2.40 2.37
C ASP A 30 -10.05 3.45 2.74
N PRO A 31 -10.24 4.73 2.40
CA PRO A 31 -9.26 5.78 2.70
C PRO A 31 -9.08 5.99 4.21
N GLU A 32 -10.08 5.73 5.04
CA GLU A 32 -9.95 5.86 6.50
C GLU A 32 -8.99 4.80 7.05
N ALA A 33 -9.14 3.55 6.62
CA ALA A 33 -8.22 2.46 6.99
C ALA A 33 -6.79 2.75 6.53
N VAL A 34 -6.62 3.28 5.30
CA VAL A 34 -5.31 3.71 4.80
C VAL A 34 -4.72 4.81 5.68
N LEU A 35 -5.49 5.85 5.99
CA LEU A 35 -5.02 6.98 6.77
C LEU A 35 -4.75 6.63 8.24
N ALA A 36 -5.38 5.59 8.77
CA ALA A 36 -5.15 5.15 10.14
C ALA A 36 -3.70 4.70 10.39
N VAL A 37 -3.01 4.20 9.37
CA VAL A 37 -1.59 3.78 9.47
C VAL A 37 -0.59 4.89 9.16
N PHE A 38 -1.05 6.08 8.75
CA PHE A 38 -0.20 7.27 8.62
C PHE A 38 -0.19 8.10 9.90
N ASP A 39 0.94 8.69 10.18
CA ASP A 39 1.13 9.66 11.27
C ASP A 39 0.64 11.07 10.88
N ASP A 40 0.77 12.01 11.78
CA ASP A 40 0.58 13.44 11.53
C ASP A 40 1.74 14.21 12.20
N PRO A 41 2.59 14.92 11.43
CA PRO A 41 2.58 15.04 9.97
C PRO A 41 3.09 13.79 9.24
N CYS A 42 2.67 13.60 7.99
CA CYS A 42 3.14 12.54 7.11
C CYS A 42 3.40 13.03 5.67
N THR A 43 4.14 12.26 4.92
CA THR A 43 4.44 12.52 3.49
C THR A 43 4.21 11.26 2.67
N LEU A 44 3.49 11.40 1.56
CA LEU A 44 3.42 10.39 0.51
C LEU A 44 4.20 10.88 -0.72
N ILE A 45 5.03 10.01 -1.26
CA ILE A 45 5.77 10.25 -2.51
C ILE A 45 5.38 9.14 -3.47
N THR A 46 4.96 9.49 -4.68
CA THR A 46 4.70 8.54 -5.75
C THR A 46 5.63 8.81 -6.93
N GLN A 47 6.18 7.75 -7.50
CA GLN A 47 7.07 7.86 -8.65
C GLN A 47 6.75 6.76 -9.66
N GLN A 48 6.48 7.15 -10.89
CA GLN A 48 6.29 6.22 -12.01
C GLN A 48 7.58 6.08 -12.82
N PRO A 49 7.78 4.97 -13.55
CA PRO A 49 8.94 4.79 -14.40
C PRO A 49 9.14 5.95 -15.36
N GLY A 50 10.35 6.50 -15.40
CA GLY A 50 10.71 7.63 -16.29
C GLY A 50 10.07 8.98 -15.94
N LYS A 51 9.34 9.10 -14.82
CA LYS A 51 8.72 10.37 -14.40
C LYS A 51 9.33 10.89 -13.10
N ALA A 52 9.26 12.22 -12.94
CA ALA A 52 9.61 12.86 -11.69
C ALA A 52 8.69 12.41 -10.55
N ALA A 53 9.25 12.30 -9.35
CA ALA A 53 8.47 11.98 -8.16
C ALA A 53 7.49 13.13 -7.83
N ARG A 54 6.29 12.76 -7.40
CA ARG A 54 5.28 13.68 -6.87
C ARG A 54 5.20 13.53 -5.36
N ARG A 55 5.19 14.64 -4.64
CA ARG A 55 5.14 14.68 -3.18
C ARG A 55 3.79 15.24 -2.71
N TYR A 56 3.25 14.62 -1.68
CA TYR A 56 2.03 15.03 -1.00
C TYR A 56 2.38 15.20 0.48
N GLU A 57 2.49 16.45 0.92
CA GLU A 57 2.97 16.79 2.26
C GLU A 57 1.82 17.13 3.20
N GLY A 58 1.87 16.55 4.38
CA GLY A 58 0.86 16.67 5.42
C GLY A 58 -0.36 15.76 5.21
N ARG A 59 -1.01 15.42 6.33
CA ARG A 59 -2.15 14.48 6.36
C ARG A 59 -3.26 14.85 5.37
N ALA A 60 -3.64 16.13 5.29
CA ALA A 60 -4.70 16.60 4.39
C ALA A 60 -4.36 16.39 2.90
N ALA A 61 -3.07 16.48 2.51
CA ALA A 61 -2.67 16.22 1.12
C ALA A 61 -2.67 14.72 0.81
N VAL A 62 -2.24 13.88 1.76
CA VAL A 62 -2.28 12.43 1.65
C VAL A 62 -3.73 11.93 1.60
N GLU A 63 -4.61 12.48 2.43
CA GLU A 63 -6.04 12.19 2.42
C GLU A 63 -6.70 12.52 1.07
N ARG A 64 -6.46 13.71 0.53
CA ARG A 64 -6.97 14.07 -0.81
C ARG A 64 -6.47 13.13 -1.91
N PHE A 65 -5.22 12.68 -1.82
CA PHE A 65 -4.66 11.70 -2.76
C PHE A 65 -5.45 10.39 -2.74
N PHE A 66 -5.68 9.82 -1.55
CA PHE A 66 -6.39 8.55 -1.43
C PHE A 66 -7.88 8.68 -1.74
N ASN A 67 -8.54 9.73 -1.27
CA ASN A 67 -9.95 9.98 -1.59
C ASN A 67 -10.20 10.13 -3.10
N LYS A 68 -9.24 10.73 -3.83
CA LYS A 68 -9.31 10.83 -5.29
C LYS A 68 -8.92 9.53 -6.01
N GLY A 69 -7.90 8.83 -5.50
CA GLY A 69 -7.29 7.69 -6.18
C GLY A 69 -8.01 6.36 -5.95
N LEU A 70 -8.74 6.24 -4.84
CA LEU A 70 -9.47 5.02 -4.47
C LEU A 70 -10.94 5.05 -4.96
N ASN A 71 -11.24 5.87 -5.97
CA ASN A 71 -12.56 5.92 -6.59
C ASN A 71 -12.96 4.54 -7.14
N ASN A 72 -14.25 4.29 -7.10
CA ASN A 72 -14.94 3.02 -7.31
C ASN A 72 -14.86 2.39 -8.72
N ASP A 73 -14.07 2.94 -9.64
CA ASP A 73 -13.98 2.46 -11.02
C ASP A 73 -13.05 1.25 -11.21
N MET A 74 -12.33 0.85 -10.15
CA MET A 74 -11.50 -0.35 -10.16
C MET A 74 -12.29 -1.54 -9.63
N LYS A 75 -12.59 -2.51 -10.50
CA LYS A 75 -13.33 -3.74 -10.13
C LYS A 75 -12.47 -4.74 -9.37
N LEU A 76 -11.17 -4.75 -9.63
CA LEU A 76 -10.17 -5.54 -8.94
C LEU A 76 -9.01 -4.63 -8.56
N LEU A 77 -8.55 -4.72 -7.33
CA LEU A 77 -7.25 -4.23 -6.91
C LEU A 77 -6.73 -5.16 -5.82
N ARG A 78 -5.52 -5.67 -6.00
CA ARG A 78 -4.86 -6.51 -5.01
C ARG A 78 -3.39 -6.22 -4.95
N HIS A 79 -2.92 -5.79 -3.78
CA HIS A 79 -1.51 -5.65 -3.47
C HIS A 79 -0.94 -6.96 -2.89
N ARG A 80 0.32 -7.22 -3.22
CA ARG A 80 1.19 -8.18 -2.54
C ARG A 80 2.43 -7.43 -2.09
N ILE A 81 2.77 -7.55 -0.82
CA ILE A 81 3.92 -6.89 -0.21
C ILE A 81 4.86 -7.96 0.32
N THR A 82 6.13 -7.93 -0.12
CA THR A 82 7.11 -8.99 0.17
C THR A 82 8.49 -8.41 0.52
N ASP A 83 9.39 -9.28 1.00
CA ASP A 83 10.82 -9.02 1.16
C ASP A 83 11.15 -7.78 2.02
N HIS A 84 10.56 -7.75 3.22
CA HIS A 84 10.70 -6.64 4.15
C HIS A 84 12.12 -6.56 4.74
N LEU A 85 12.85 -5.50 4.40
CA LEU A 85 14.04 -5.06 5.12
C LEU A 85 13.64 -3.96 6.09
N ILE A 86 13.79 -4.22 7.40
CA ILE A 86 13.36 -3.32 8.47
C ILE A 86 14.58 -3.02 9.34
N ARG A 87 14.93 -1.75 9.46
CA ARG A 87 15.95 -1.23 10.39
C ARG A 87 15.27 -0.38 11.43
N ILE A 88 15.40 -0.75 12.70
CA ILE A 88 14.79 -0.05 13.83
C ILE A 88 15.90 0.65 14.62
N GLU A 89 15.68 1.92 14.92
CA GLU A 89 16.56 2.76 15.75
C GLU A 89 15.70 3.52 16.78
N GLY A 90 15.57 2.96 17.98
CA GLY A 90 14.69 3.48 19.02
C GLY A 90 13.22 3.52 18.56
N ASP A 91 12.67 4.73 18.49
CA ASP A 91 11.27 4.96 18.08
C ASP A 91 11.11 5.28 16.59
N ARG A 92 12.13 5.02 15.79
CA ARG A 92 12.12 5.21 14.33
C ARG A 92 12.46 3.92 13.61
N ALA A 93 11.89 3.74 12.43
CA ALA A 93 12.24 2.65 11.54
C ALA A 93 12.32 3.13 10.10
N ASP A 94 13.35 2.65 9.39
CA ASP A 94 13.46 2.75 7.95
C ASP A 94 13.19 1.38 7.34
N THR A 95 12.41 1.33 6.26
CA THR A 95 12.06 0.08 5.61
C THR A 95 12.22 0.15 4.12
N ARG A 96 12.54 -1.00 3.53
CA ARG A 96 12.52 -1.23 2.10
C ARG A 96 11.87 -2.58 1.81
N LEU A 97 10.95 -2.62 0.84
CA LEU A 97 10.21 -3.83 0.50
C LEU A 97 9.71 -3.78 -0.94
N TYR A 98 9.46 -4.94 -1.53
CA TYR A 98 8.80 -5.03 -2.83
C TYR A 98 7.29 -5.02 -2.68
N TRP A 99 6.64 -4.44 -3.68
CA TRP A 99 5.21 -4.52 -3.83
C TRP A 99 4.86 -4.83 -5.28
N ASP A 100 3.81 -5.61 -5.45
CA ASP A 100 3.16 -5.86 -6.72
C ASP A 100 1.67 -5.61 -6.55
N GLU A 101 1.01 -5.18 -7.62
CA GLU A 101 -0.44 -5.10 -7.65
C GLU A 101 -0.97 -5.64 -8.98
N ILE A 102 -2.14 -6.24 -8.92
CA ILE A 102 -2.97 -6.51 -10.08
C ILE A 102 -4.25 -5.71 -9.94
N ARG A 103 -4.65 -5.03 -11.02
CA ARG A 103 -5.88 -4.23 -11.03
C ARG A 103 -6.62 -4.33 -12.35
N GLU A 104 -7.95 -4.26 -12.27
CA GLU A 104 -8.79 -3.97 -13.42
C GLU A 104 -9.14 -2.49 -13.38
N GLN A 105 -8.82 -1.79 -14.45
CA GLN A 105 -9.12 -0.36 -14.60
C GLN A 105 -9.51 -0.08 -16.06
N ASN A 106 -10.67 0.55 -16.26
CA ASN A 106 -11.17 0.93 -17.60
C ASN A 106 -11.23 -0.26 -18.59
N GLY A 107 -11.56 -1.46 -18.12
CA GLY A 107 -11.60 -2.66 -18.94
C GLY A 107 -10.25 -3.27 -19.26
N GLN A 108 -9.17 -2.81 -18.65
CA GLN A 108 -7.83 -3.36 -18.78
C GLN A 108 -7.44 -4.12 -17.54
N LEU A 109 -6.75 -5.25 -17.69
CA LEU A 109 -6.06 -5.93 -16.59
C LEU A 109 -4.59 -5.50 -16.59
N ILE A 110 -4.18 -4.85 -15.53
CA ILE A 110 -2.87 -4.23 -15.39
C ILE A 110 -2.13 -4.88 -14.23
N LEU A 111 -0.87 -5.24 -14.45
CA LEU A 111 0.09 -5.62 -13.43
C LEU A 111 1.07 -4.47 -13.21
N GLY A 112 1.24 -4.05 -11.98
CA GLY A 112 2.23 -3.06 -11.60
C GLY A 112 3.09 -3.54 -10.44
N GLY A 113 4.24 -2.91 -10.25
CA GLY A 113 5.07 -3.23 -9.10
C GLY A 113 6.26 -2.30 -8.95
N GLY A 114 6.94 -2.44 -7.82
CA GLY A 114 8.06 -1.59 -7.49
C GLY A 114 8.60 -1.79 -6.09
N ILE A 115 9.12 -0.71 -5.54
CA ILE A 115 9.74 -0.68 -4.23
C ILE A 115 9.08 0.40 -3.38
N TYR A 116 8.72 0.05 -2.14
CA TYR A 116 8.44 1.04 -1.11
C TYR A 116 9.72 1.35 -0.34
N PHE A 117 9.97 2.64 -0.13
CA PHE A 117 10.93 3.16 0.83
C PHE A 117 10.16 3.96 1.86
N ASP A 118 10.07 3.44 3.07
CA ASP A 118 9.23 4.04 4.08
C ASP A 118 10.01 4.42 5.33
N ARG A 119 9.50 5.44 6.02
CA ARG A 119 9.90 5.80 7.37
C ARG A 119 8.70 5.69 8.28
N LEU A 120 8.90 5.06 9.41
CA LEU A 120 7.89 4.92 10.43
C LEU A 120 8.37 5.50 11.76
N ARG A 121 7.41 5.86 12.60
CA ARG A 121 7.64 6.27 13.98
C ARG A 121 6.73 5.45 14.90
N ARG A 122 7.23 5.17 16.09
CA ARG A 122 6.41 4.59 17.16
C ARG A 122 5.38 5.61 17.64
N VAL A 123 4.13 5.18 17.76
CA VAL A 123 3.01 5.98 18.27
C VAL A 123 2.20 5.10 19.21
N GLY A 124 2.30 5.35 20.51
CA GLY A 124 1.76 4.45 21.52
C GLY A 124 2.43 3.07 21.45
N ASP A 125 1.62 2.04 21.38
CA ASP A 125 2.10 0.66 21.29
C ASP A 125 2.28 0.17 19.84
N GLY A 126 2.12 1.04 18.83
CA GLY A 126 2.20 0.67 17.42
C GLY A 126 3.15 1.55 16.61
N TRP A 127 3.15 1.34 15.30
CA TRP A 127 3.98 2.07 14.36
C TRP A 127 3.14 2.73 13.26
N LYS A 128 3.50 3.97 12.86
CA LYS A 128 2.84 4.73 11.81
C LYS A 128 3.83 5.27 10.79
N PHE A 129 3.40 5.35 9.53
CA PHE A 129 4.19 5.95 8.46
C PHE A 129 4.28 7.46 8.64
N THR A 130 5.50 7.95 8.81
CA THR A 130 5.83 9.38 8.68
C THR A 130 6.15 9.75 7.24
N GLN A 131 6.65 8.79 6.45
CA GLN A 131 6.85 8.93 5.02
C GLN A 131 6.64 7.59 4.33
N ARG A 132 5.96 7.60 3.20
CA ARG A 132 5.93 6.50 2.23
C ARG A 132 6.39 7.00 0.87
N HIS A 133 7.36 6.31 0.26
CA HIS A 133 7.75 6.53 -1.11
C HIS A 133 7.43 5.28 -1.93
N ALA A 134 6.37 5.35 -2.72
CA ALA A 134 5.97 4.33 -3.67
C ALA A 134 6.68 4.58 -5.01
N MET A 135 7.76 3.89 -5.24
CA MET A 135 8.51 3.93 -6.50
C MET A 135 8.08 2.75 -7.37
N SER A 136 7.30 3.01 -8.40
CA SER A 136 6.94 2.00 -9.40
C SER A 136 8.13 1.76 -10.34
N THR A 137 8.44 0.50 -10.60
CA THR A 137 9.50 0.08 -11.52
C THR A 137 8.96 -0.41 -12.86
N TYR A 138 7.73 -0.90 -12.88
CA TYR A 138 7.06 -1.34 -14.10
C TYR A 138 5.53 -1.21 -14.00
N TRP A 139 4.91 -1.12 -15.18
CA TRP A 139 3.48 -1.28 -15.42
C TRP A 139 3.30 -2.04 -16.72
N ILE A 140 2.53 -3.12 -16.70
CA ILE A 140 2.29 -4.00 -17.85
C ILE A 140 0.78 -4.18 -18.00
N THR A 141 0.27 -3.90 -19.18
CA THR A 141 -1.10 -4.26 -19.53
C THR A 141 -1.10 -5.72 -19.95
N LEU A 142 -1.73 -6.58 -19.15
CA LEU A 142 -1.85 -8.01 -19.41
C LEU A 142 -2.97 -8.32 -20.39
N ILE A 143 -4.09 -7.59 -20.27
CA ILE A 143 -5.27 -7.71 -21.12
C ILE A 143 -5.75 -6.31 -21.43
N ASP A 144 -5.82 -5.98 -22.71
CA ASP A 144 -6.13 -4.64 -23.21
C ASP A 144 -7.63 -4.34 -23.22
N GLN A 145 -8.45 -5.37 -23.40
CA GLN A 145 -9.91 -5.27 -23.31
C GLN A 145 -10.47 -6.48 -22.57
N ILE A 146 -11.00 -6.23 -21.38
CA ILE A 146 -11.78 -7.21 -20.65
C ILE A 146 -13.25 -6.99 -21.05
N ASN A 147 -13.79 -7.86 -21.89
CA ASN A 147 -15.22 -7.88 -22.18
C ASN A 147 -15.92 -8.91 -21.26
N GLU A 148 -17.23 -8.73 -21.04
CA GLU A 148 -18.01 -9.62 -20.16
C GLU A 148 -17.93 -11.09 -20.59
N GLN A 149 -17.76 -11.36 -21.87
CA GLN A 149 -17.64 -12.71 -22.41
C GLN A 149 -16.28 -13.36 -22.12
N ALA A 150 -15.20 -12.58 -22.10
CA ALA A 150 -13.87 -13.05 -21.68
C ALA A 150 -13.80 -13.28 -20.17
N LEU A 151 -14.51 -12.49 -19.38
CA LEU A 151 -14.66 -12.67 -17.93
C LEU A 151 -15.45 -13.94 -17.60
N ALA A 152 -16.54 -14.21 -18.30
CA ALA A 152 -17.38 -15.39 -18.07
C ALA A 152 -16.68 -16.73 -18.37
N THR A 153 -15.65 -16.71 -19.23
CA THR A 153 -14.99 -17.94 -19.69
C THR A 153 -13.60 -18.18 -19.09
N ARG A 154 -12.96 -17.17 -18.50
CA ARG A 154 -11.55 -17.29 -18.07
C ARG A 154 -11.22 -16.71 -16.70
N ILE A 155 -12.00 -15.79 -16.17
CA ILE A 155 -11.71 -15.13 -14.88
C ILE A 155 -13.01 -14.91 -14.12
N LEU A 156 -13.22 -15.66 -13.03
CA LEU A 156 -14.27 -15.36 -12.05
C LEU A 156 -13.75 -14.26 -11.13
N LEU A 157 -14.13 -13.02 -11.39
CA LEU A 157 -13.89 -11.92 -10.46
C LEU A 157 -15.03 -11.92 -9.43
N ALA A 158 -14.71 -12.28 -8.19
CA ALA A 158 -15.60 -12.00 -7.07
C ALA A 158 -15.67 -10.47 -6.86
N PRO A 159 -16.81 -9.93 -6.45
CA PRO A 159 -16.91 -8.51 -6.09
C PRO A 159 -15.90 -8.20 -4.99
N ARG A 160 -15.33 -7.00 -5.06
CA ARG A 160 -14.40 -6.48 -4.03
C ARG A 160 -15.06 -6.57 -2.66
N PRO A 161 -14.39 -7.15 -1.65
CA PRO A 161 -14.92 -7.12 -0.30
C PRO A 161 -14.97 -5.65 0.16
N LYS A 162 -16.19 -5.16 0.40
CA LYS A 162 -16.39 -3.86 1.05
C LYS A 162 -16.29 -4.10 2.55
N ASN A 163 -15.46 -3.29 3.24
CA ASN A 163 -15.38 -3.28 4.71
C ASN A 163 -14.93 -4.61 5.34
N VAL A 164 -13.82 -5.16 4.93
CA VAL A 164 -13.13 -6.18 5.74
C VAL A 164 -12.52 -5.46 6.94
N ARG A 165 -13.31 -5.36 8.02
CA ARG A 165 -12.78 -4.99 9.34
C ARG A 165 -12.01 -6.19 9.88
N VAL A 166 -10.71 -6.03 10.07
CA VAL A 166 -9.84 -6.93 10.83
C VAL A 166 -9.75 -6.42 12.26
#